data_f012ea4c49e41ee8e4daf2bd82f4eb4e
#
_entry.id   f012ea4c49e41ee8e4daf2bd82f4eb4e
#
_cell.length_a   1.000
_cell.length_b   1.000
_cell.length_c   1.000
_cell.angle_alpha   90.00
_cell.angle_beta   90.00
_cell.angle_gamma   90.00
#
_symmetry.space_group_name_H-M   'P 1'
#
loop_
_entity.id
_entity.type
_entity.pdbx_description
1 polymer ?
#
loop_
_entity_poly.entity_id
_entity_poly.type
_entity_poly.pdbx_seq_one_letter_code
_entity_poly.pdbx_strand_id
1 'polypeptide(L)'
;MPALETLSPQEAADRLAIRELIEAYAHCADRRDAKGQMALFTRDTHFVVYMDAKAAKPSQELHSREALAPVFADLNRYAATMHFVGQSTISSLTAERATGEAYCMAHHLTVEDGKRMLMIAALRYYDTCVKADGAWLFAERLLYVDWIEERALS
;
A
#
# COMPACT_ATOMS: atom_id res chain seq x y z
N MET A 1 9.30 21.68 4.42
CA MET A 1 7.98 21.70 3.75
C MET A 1 7.89 22.97 2.91
N PRO A 2 7.62 22.89 1.63
CA PRO A 2 7.26 24.09 0.88
C PRO A 2 6.00 24.69 1.49
N ALA A 3 5.85 26.02 1.37
CA ALA A 3 4.62 26.67 1.76
C ALA A 3 3.44 26.03 1.03
N LEU A 4 2.30 25.89 1.72
CA LEU A 4 1.07 25.41 1.09
C LEU A 4 0.61 26.48 0.08
N GLU A 5 1.01 26.31 -1.16
CA GLU A 5 0.54 27.15 -2.25
C GLU A 5 -0.95 26.86 -2.51
N THR A 6 -1.65 27.83 -3.04
CA THR A 6 -3.04 27.66 -3.45
C THR A 6 -3.08 26.67 -4.62
N LEU A 7 -3.70 25.50 -4.41
CA LEU A 7 -3.85 24.47 -5.42
C LEU A 7 -4.95 24.87 -6.43
N SER A 8 -4.78 24.48 -7.69
CA SER A 8 -5.88 24.51 -8.64
C SER A 8 -6.94 23.47 -8.26
N PRO A 9 -8.22 23.64 -8.66
CA PRO A 9 -9.24 22.61 -8.39
C PRO A 9 -8.89 21.24 -8.93
N GLN A 10 -8.25 21.16 -10.10
CA GLN A 10 -7.83 19.87 -10.68
C GLN A 10 -6.70 19.24 -9.87
N GLU A 11 -5.73 20.01 -9.46
CA GLU A 11 -4.63 19.51 -8.62
C GLU A 11 -5.14 19.02 -7.28
N ALA A 12 -6.07 19.75 -6.66
CA ALA A 12 -6.71 19.32 -5.42
C ALA A 12 -7.49 18.00 -5.59
N ALA A 13 -8.23 17.87 -6.70
CA ALA A 13 -8.95 16.65 -7.02
C ALA A 13 -8.01 15.46 -7.24
N ASP A 14 -6.89 15.66 -7.94
CA ASP A 14 -5.90 14.61 -8.19
C ASP A 14 -5.22 14.17 -6.89
N ARG A 15 -4.87 15.12 -6.02
CA ARG A 15 -4.29 14.80 -4.70
C ARG A 15 -5.25 13.98 -3.83
N LEU A 16 -6.53 14.35 -3.83
CA LEU A 16 -7.56 13.60 -3.10
C LEU A 16 -7.73 12.19 -3.68
N ALA A 17 -7.81 12.06 -5.01
CA ALA A 17 -7.96 10.78 -5.68
C ALA A 17 -6.77 9.83 -5.40
N ILE A 18 -5.55 10.35 -5.38
CA ILE A 18 -4.36 9.57 -5.03
C ILE A 18 -4.40 9.14 -3.55
N ARG A 19 -4.86 10.03 -2.65
CA ARG A 19 -5.06 9.67 -1.24
C ARG A 19 -6.09 8.55 -1.10
N GLU A 20 -7.21 8.65 -1.79
CA GLU A 20 -8.24 7.60 -1.79
C GLU A 20 -7.74 6.28 -2.38
N LEU A 21 -6.87 6.33 -3.40
CA LEU A 21 -6.23 5.13 -3.97
C LEU A 21 -5.40 4.39 -2.92
N ILE A 22 -4.60 5.12 -2.13
CA ILE A 22 -3.78 4.56 -1.05
C ILE A 22 -4.69 3.93 0.03
N GLU A 23 -5.75 4.62 0.41
CA GLU A 23 -6.71 4.14 1.41
C GLU A 23 -7.53 2.95 0.90
N ALA A 24 -7.91 2.93 -0.38
CA ALA A 24 -8.61 1.81 -1.00
C ALA A 24 -7.78 0.52 -0.98
N TYR A 25 -6.47 0.63 -1.18
CA TYR A 25 -5.56 -0.51 -1.06
C TYR A 25 -5.63 -1.14 0.33
N ALA A 26 -5.55 -0.34 1.38
CA ALA A 26 -5.67 -0.77 2.77
C ALA A 26 -7.06 -1.38 3.05
N HIS A 27 -8.10 -0.73 2.59
CA HIS A 27 -9.48 -1.20 2.77
C HIS A 27 -9.71 -2.57 2.12
N CYS A 28 -9.28 -2.75 0.87
CA CYS A 28 -9.40 -4.03 0.17
C CYS A 28 -8.63 -5.15 0.88
N ALA A 29 -7.42 -4.86 1.37
CA ALA A 29 -6.62 -5.81 2.14
C ALA A 29 -7.36 -6.29 3.39
N ASP A 30 -7.92 -5.37 4.16
CA ASP A 30 -8.61 -5.69 5.42
C ASP A 30 -9.96 -6.40 5.18
N ARG A 31 -10.57 -6.19 4.04
CA ARG A 31 -11.82 -6.85 3.63
C ARG A 31 -11.60 -8.17 2.88
N ARG A 32 -10.36 -8.57 2.64
CA ARG A 32 -10.03 -9.75 1.83
C ARG A 32 -10.56 -9.65 0.40
N ASP A 33 -10.66 -8.43 -0.12
CA ASP A 33 -11.06 -8.17 -1.49
C ASP A 33 -9.82 -8.13 -2.41
N ALA A 34 -9.22 -9.29 -2.65
CA ALA A 34 -8.03 -9.39 -3.49
C ALA A 34 -8.29 -8.89 -4.93
N LYS A 35 -9.48 -9.14 -5.46
CA LYS A 35 -9.86 -8.69 -6.81
C LYS A 35 -9.95 -7.17 -6.88
N GLY A 36 -10.61 -6.54 -5.90
CA GLY A 36 -10.68 -5.08 -5.80
C GLY A 36 -9.30 -4.46 -5.59
N GLN A 37 -8.46 -5.10 -4.76
CA GLN A 37 -7.09 -4.63 -4.51
C GLN A 37 -6.22 -4.69 -5.79
N MET A 38 -6.30 -5.78 -6.55
CA MET A 38 -5.61 -5.91 -7.84
C MET A 38 -6.05 -4.86 -8.86
N ALA A 39 -7.34 -4.50 -8.86
CA ALA A 39 -7.89 -3.50 -9.78
C ALA A 39 -7.31 -2.09 -9.57
N LEU A 40 -6.65 -1.83 -8.45
CA LEU A 40 -5.98 -0.55 -8.15
C LEU A 40 -4.63 -0.39 -8.88
N PHE A 41 -4.17 -1.43 -9.56
CA PHE A 41 -2.89 -1.47 -10.25
C PHE A 41 -3.04 -1.49 -11.77
N THR A 42 -2.05 -0.97 -12.47
CA THR A 42 -1.96 -1.14 -13.92
C THR A 42 -1.69 -2.61 -14.27
N ARG A 43 -1.98 -3.02 -15.52
CA ARG A 43 -1.76 -4.40 -15.97
C ARG A 43 -0.30 -4.82 -15.91
N ASP A 44 0.60 -3.91 -16.23
CA ASP A 44 2.05 -4.08 -16.27
C ASP A 44 2.73 -3.54 -15.01
N THR A 45 2.00 -3.49 -13.91
CA THR A 45 2.51 -2.92 -12.64
C THR A 45 3.78 -3.60 -12.18
N HIS A 46 4.62 -2.83 -11.48
CA HIS A 46 5.80 -3.32 -10.80
C HIS A 46 5.58 -3.21 -9.29
N PHE A 47 5.55 -4.35 -8.61
CA PHE A 47 5.33 -4.45 -7.18
C PHE A 47 6.52 -5.12 -6.51
N VAL A 48 7.13 -4.45 -5.54
CA VAL A 48 8.36 -4.91 -4.90
C VAL A 48 8.20 -4.88 -3.40
N VAL A 49 8.64 -5.95 -2.73
CA VAL A 49 8.59 -6.05 -1.27
C VAL A 49 10.01 -6.22 -0.72
N TYR A 50 10.37 -5.35 0.20
CA TYR A 50 11.56 -5.46 1.03
C TYR A 50 11.10 -5.77 2.47
N MET A 51 11.18 -7.03 2.86
CA MET A 51 10.85 -7.44 4.24
C MET A 51 11.84 -6.91 5.28
N ASP A 52 12.99 -6.43 4.81
CA ASP A 52 13.95 -5.64 5.58
C ASP A 52 14.31 -4.42 4.74
N ALA A 53 13.99 -3.23 5.22
CA ALA A 53 14.26 -1.97 4.52
C ALA A 53 15.75 -1.72 4.26
N LYS A 54 16.64 -2.41 4.98
CA LYS A 54 18.10 -2.31 4.81
C LYS A 54 18.66 -3.34 3.84
N ALA A 55 17.84 -4.28 3.38
CA ALA A 55 18.29 -5.32 2.46
C ALA A 55 18.71 -4.74 1.11
N ALA A 56 19.80 -5.26 0.54
CA ALA A 56 20.28 -4.85 -0.78
C ALA A 56 19.40 -5.37 -1.92
N LYS A 57 18.61 -6.42 -1.67
CA LYS A 57 17.73 -7.04 -2.66
C LYS A 57 16.33 -7.20 -2.09
N PRO A 58 15.29 -7.10 -2.95
CA PRO A 58 13.93 -7.32 -2.51
C PRO A 58 13.70 -8.78 -2.11
N SER A 59 12.75 -8.97 -1.21
CA SER A 59 12.25 -10.30 -0.83
C SER A 59 11.32 -10.87 -1.90
N GLN A 60 10.64 -10.00 -2.63
CA GLN A 60 9.72 -10.36 -3.68
C GLN A 60 9.62 -9.25 -4.72
N GLU A 61 9.53 -9.60 -5.99
CA GLU A 61 9.38 -8.68 -7.10
C GLU A 61 8.42 -9.25 -8.13
N LEU A 62 7.38 -8.50 -8.48
CA LEU A 62 6.30 -8.92 -9.36
C LEU A 62 6.08 -7.88 -10.46
N HIS A 63 5.78 -8.34 -11.67
CA HIS A 63 5.75 -7.50 -12.87
C HIS A 63 4.40 -7.47 -13.59
N SER A 64 3.33 -7.95 -12.96
CA SER A 64 1.98 -7.86 -13.53
C SER A 64 0.92 -7.80 -12.45
N ARG A 65 -0.25 -7.27 -12.82
CA ARG A 65 -1.43 -7.26 -11.94
C ARG A 65 -1.82 -8.67 -11.52
N GLU A 66 -1.81 -9.62 -12.43
CA GLU A 66 -2.19 -11.02 -12.19
C GLU A 66 -1.26 -11.70 -11.19
N ALA A 67 0.02 -11.34 -11.20
CA ALA A 67 1.01 -11.86 -10.27
C ALA A 67 0.75 -11.43 -8.80
N LEU A 68 -0.07 -10.41 -8.57
CA LEU A 68 -0.42 -9.92 -7.23
C LEU A 68 -1.43 -10.82 -6.51
N ALA A 69 -2.20 -11.65 -7.23
CA ALA A 69 -3.27 -12.45 -6.64
C ALA A 69 -2.82 -13.30 -5.45
N PRO A 70 -1.73 -14.10 -5.51
CA PRO A 70 -1.29 -14.90 -4.38
C PRO A 70 -0.78 -14.05 -3.21
N VAL A 71 -0.21 -12.88 -3.48
CA VAL A 71 0.28 -11.96 -2.43
C VAL A 71 -0.89 -11.45 -1.60
N PHE A 72 -1.96 -11.00 -2.24
CA PHE A 72 -3.13 -10.48 -1.54
C PHE A 72 -3.95 -11.61 -0.88
N ALA A 73 -4.01 -12.79 -1.51
CA ALA A 73 -4.66 -13.96 -0.93
C ALA A 73 -3.94 -14.49 0.32
N ASP A 74 -2.65 -14.24 0.47
CA ASP A 74 -1.88 -14.66 1.65
C ASP A 74 -2.40 -14.05 2.96
N LEU A 75 -3.07 -12.91 2.91
CA LEU A 75 -3.72 -12.29 4.06
C LEU A 75 -4.84 -13.15 4.67
N ASN A 76 -5.36 -14.13 3.93
CA ASN A 76 -6.39 -15.05 4.44
C ASN A 76 -5.90 -15.93 5.60
N ARG A 77 -4.60 -16.06 5.79
CA ARG A 77 -4.02 -16.80 6.93
C ARG A 77 -4.19 -16.09 8.26
N TYR A 78 -4.48 -14.79 8.25
CA TYR A 78 -4.71 -14.01 9.46
C TYR A 78 -6.18 -14.02 9.86
N ALA A 79 -6.46 -14.06 11.16
CA ALA A 79 -7.81 -13.93 11.67
C ALA A 79 -8.42 -12.55 11.40
N ALA A 80 -7.59 -11.52 11.47
CA ALA A 80 -7.95 -10.15 11.13
C ALA A 80 -6.69 -9.36 10.76
N THR A 81 -6.86 -8.32 9.95
CA THR A 81 -5.83 -7.32 9.69
C THR A 81 -6.43 -5.92 9.77
N MET A 82 -5.58 -4.96 10.13
CA MET A 82 -5.92 -3.56 10.11
C MET A 82 -4.73 -2.78 9.57
N HIS A 83 -4.86 -2.27 8.36
CA HIS A 83 -3.89 -1.38 7.75
C HIS A 83 -4.25 0.06 8.08
N PHE A 84 -3.52 0.66 9.00
CA PHE A 84 -3.73 2.04 9.41
C PHE A 84 -2.80 2.95 8.61
N VAL A 85 -3.35 3.63 7.60
CA VAL A 85 -2.61 4.54 6.72
C VAL A 85 -2.32 5.83 7.47
N GLY A 86 -1.04 6.15 7.58
CA GLY A 86 -0.57 7.39 8.17
C GLY A 86 -0.49 8.52 7.15
N GLN A 87 0.54 9.34 7.27
CA GLN A 87 0.79 10.44 6.35
C GLN A 87 1.15 9.94 4.95
N SER A 88 0.77 10.71 3.95
CA SER A 88 1.21 10.52 2.57
C SER A 88 1.71 11.84 2.01
N THR A 89 2.81 11.78 1.27
CA THR A 89 3.44 12.94 0.65
C THR A 89 3.59 12.70 -0.84
N ILE A 90 3.04 13.60 -1.66
CA ILE A 90 3.25 13.57 -3.10
C ILE A 90 4.50 14.41 -3.39
N SER A 91 5.52 13.77 -3.98
CA SER A 91 6.80 14.40 -4.33
C SER A 91 6.80 15.03 -5.71
N SER A 92 6.01 14.49 -6.65
CA SER A 92 5.79 15.09 -7.97
C SER A 92 4.38 14.79 -8.45
N LEU A 93 3.78 15.74 -9.17
CA LEU A 93 2.43 15.62 -9.72
C LEU A 93 2.35 16.33 -11.06
N THR A 94 1.92 15.60 -12.07
CA THR A 94 1.51 16.11 -13.37
C THR A 94 0.06 15.69 -13.64
N ALA A 95 -0.50 16.06 -14.79
CA ALA A 95 -1.86 15.66 -15.17
C ALA A 95 -2.05 14.14 -15.29
N GLU A 96 -0.96 13.40 -15.52
CA GLU A 96 -1.02 11.96 -15.84
C GLU A 96 -0.17 11.07 -14.94
N ARG A 97 0.71 11.66 -14.13
CA ARG A 97 1.68 10.90 -13.32
C ARG A 97 1.96 11.58 -11.99
N ALA A 98 2.06 10.76 -10.94
CA ALA A 98 2.47 11.23 -9.62
C ALA A 98 3.47 10.25 -8.99
N THR A 99 4.35 10.77 -8.16
CA THR A 99 5.20 9.97 -7.28
C THR A 99 5.01 10.43 -5.84
N GLY A 100 5.14 9.52 -4.90
CA GLY A 100 4.97 9.86 -3.51
C GLY A 100 5.34 8.75 -2.55
N GLU A 101 5.19 9.04 -1.27
CA GLU A 101 5.47 8.15 -0.15
C GLU A 101 4.26 8.11 0.77
N ALA A 102 3.93 6.93 1.28
CA ALA A 102 2.89 6.76 2.28
C ALA A 102 3.37 5.86 3.42
N TYR A 103 2.89 6.12 4.63
CA TYR A 103 3.19 5.33 5.82
C TYR A 103 1.99 4.46 6.18
N CYS A 104 2.27 3.25 6.67
CA CYS A 104 1.21 2.36 7.12
C CYS A 104 1.68 1.54 8.33
N MET A 105 0.83 1.46 9.35
CA MET A 105 0.97 0.48 10.42
C MET A 105 0.03 -0.68 10.13
N ALA A 106 0.60 -1.81 9.71
CA ALA A 106 -0.15 -2.99 9.32
C ALA A 106 -0.21 -3.98 10.48
N HIS A 107 -1.40 -4.14 11.06
CA HIS A 107 -1.66 -5.03 12.19
C HIS A 107 -2.21 -6.37 11.67
N HIS A 108 -1.63 -7.47 12.13
CA HIS A 108 -2.00 -8.82 11.72
C HIS A 108 -2.26 -9.65 12.96
N LEU A 109 -3.49 -10.12 13.11
CA LEU A 109 -3.92 -10.96 14.22
C LEU A 109 -3.91 -12.42 13.79
N THR A 110 -3.16 -13.26 14.51
CA THR A 110 -3.27 -14.73 14.42
C THR A 110 -3.92 -15.29 15.66
N VAL A 111 -4.67 -16.38 15.49
CA VAL A 111 -5.28 -17.14 16.57
C VAL A 111 -4.96 -18.61 16.36
N GLU A 112 -4.16 -19.17 17.26
CA GLU A 112 -3.77 -20.60 17.25
C GLU A 112 -4.00 -21.18 18.64
N ASP A 113 -4.77 -22.26 18.71
CA ASP A 113 -5.09 -22.95 19.99
C ASP A 113 -5.61 -21.98 21.08
N GLY A 114 -6.47 -21.03 20.68
CA GLY A 114 -7.02 -20.02 21.56
C GLY A 114 -6.04 -18.90 21.96
N LYS A 115 -4.79 -18.95 21.51
CA LYS A 115 -3.79 -17.93 21.75
C LYS A 115 -3.82 -16.90 20.62
N ARG A 116 -3.87 -15.63 21.01
CA ARG A 116 -3.87 -14.50 20.06
C ARG A 116 -2.49 -13.85 20.04
N MET A 117 -1.95 -13.71 18.83
CA MET A 117 -0.70 -13.00 18.59
C MET A 117 -0.97 -11.82 17.64
N LEU A 118 -0.42 -10.68 17.97
CA LEU A 118 -0.44 -9.49 17.13
C LEU A 118 0.95 -9.26 16.55
N MET A 119 1.04 -9.22 15.22
CA MET A 119 2.22 -8.77 14.49
C MET A 119 1.91 -7.39 13.89
N ILE A 120 2.74 -6.42 14.19
CA ILE A 120 2.65 -5.07 13.65
C ILE A 120 3.86 -4.82 12.75
N ALA A 121 3.61 -4.55 11.48
CA ALA A 121 4.64 -4.15 10.53
C ALA A 121 4.55 -2.66 10.27
N ALA A 122 5.63 -1.94 10.55
CA ALA A 122 5.76 -0.55 10.16
C ALA A 122 6.22 -0.47 8.71
N LEU A 123 5.35 0.01 7.84
CA LEU A 123 5.55 -0.01 6.40
C LEU A 123 5.72 1.39 5.82
N ARG A 124 6.53 1.47 4.78
CA ARG A 124 6.58 2.61 3.86
C ARG A 124 6.31 2.13 2.45
N TYR A 125 5.47 2.86 1.76
CA TYR A 125 5.21 2.67 0.34
C TYR A 125 5.84 3.82 -0.44
N TYR A 126 6.61 3.49 -1.46
CA TYR A 126 7.05 4.46 -2.46
C TYR A 126 6.30 4.15 -3.74
N ASP A 127 5.44 5.07 -4.14
CA ASP A 127 4.47 4.85 -5.20
C ASP A 127 4.76 5.69 -6.42
N THR A 128 4.57 5.08 -7.59
CA THR A 128 4.36 5.78 -8.84
C THR A 128 2.92 5.50 -9.30
N CYS A 129 2.14 6.55 -9.42
CA CYS A 129 0.75 6.47 -9.87
C CYS A 129 0.63 7.08 -11.26
N VAL A 130 -0.26 6.52 -12.07
CA VAL A 130 -0.60 7.04 -13.40
C VAL A 130 -2.12 7.19 -13.53
N LYS A 131 -2.55 8.20 -14.28
CA LYS A 131 -3.95 8.38 -14.60
C LYS A 131 -4.26 7.68 -15.93
N ALA A 132 -5.13 6.69 -15.88
CA ALA A 132 -5.60 5.93 -17.02
C ALA A 132 -7.13 6.00 -17.09
N ASP A 133 -7.66 6.47 -18.21
CA ASP A 133 -9.11 6.61 -18.40
C ASP A 133 -9.81 7.39 -17.28
N GLY A 134 -9.15 8.43 -16.78
CA GLY A 134 -9.65 9.31 -15.73
C GLY A 134 -9.48 8.79 -14.30
N ALA A 135 -8.92 7.60 -14.10
CA ALA A 135 -8.67 7.00 -12.80
C ALA A 135 -7.18 6.89 -12.48
N TRP A 136 -6.80 7.20 -11.26
CA TRP A 136 -5.44 6.98 -10.77
C TRP A 136 -5.23 5.52 -10.37
N LEU A 137 -4.13 4.91 -10.84
CA LEU A 137 -3.74 3.54 -10.56
C LEU A 137 -2.27 3.50 -10.15
N PHE A 138 -1.90 2.47 -9.35
CA PHE A 138 -0.49 2.19 -9.08
C PHE A 138 0.18 1.57 -10.30
N ALA A 139 1.14 2.28 -10.89
CA ALA A 139 2.05 1.71 -11.90
C ALA A 139 3.22 0.99 -11.23
N GLU A 140 3.67 1.50 -10.08
CA GLU A 140 4.69 0.88 -9.25
C GLU A 140 4.37 1.13 -7.78
N ARG A 141 4.57 0.10 -6.96
CA ARG A 141 4.54 0.22 -5.51
C ARG A 141 5.72 -0.54 -4.92
N LEU A 142 6.59 0.19 -4.22
CA LEU A 142 7.70 -0.38 -3.46
C LEU A 142 7.30 -0.39 -1.98
N LEU A 143 7.20 -1.58 -1.39
CA LEU A 143 6.86 -1.77 0.01
C LEU A 143 8.11 -2.07 0.81
N TYR A 144 8.40 -1.25 1.80
CA TYR A 144 9.51 -1.43 2.73
C TYR A 144 8.98 -1.69 4.14
N VAL A 145 9.47 -2.74 4.77
CA VAL A 145 9.23 -3.02 6.18
C VAL A 145 10.36 -2.42 7.00
N ASP A 146 10.08 -1.34 7.73
CA ASP A 146 11.06 -0.67 8.57
C ASP A 146 11.36 -1.47 9.84
N TRP A 147 10.32 -2.01 10.49
CA TRP A 147 10.43 -2.93 11.62
C TRP A 147 9.16 -3.75 11.79
N ILE A 148 9.27 -4.84 12.53
CA ILE A 148 8.16 -5.70 12.94
C ILE A 148 8.19 -5.84 14.45
N GLU A 149 7.03 -5.75 15.07
CA GLU A 149 6.80 -6.05 16.48
C GLU A 149 5.81 -7.20 16.58
N GLU A 150 6.10 -8.16 17.45
CA GLU A 150 5.18 -9.25 17.77
C GLU A 150 4.92 -9.28 19.26
N ARG A 151 3.66 -9.49 19.65
CA ARG A 151 3.28 -9.64 21.04
C ARG A 151 2.02 -10.46 21.20
N ALA A 152 1.92 -11.17 22.35
CA ALA A 152 0.70 -11.84 22.73
C ALA A 152 -0.36 -10.82 23.16
N LEU A 153 -1.61 -11.06 22.77
CA LEU A 153 -2.77 -10.34 23.29
C LEU A 153 -3.36 -11.11 24.45
N SER A 154 -3.66 -10.38 25.52
CA SER A 154 -4.33 -10.94 26.71
C SER A 154 -5.82 -11.18 26.45
#